data_f3b5fac5b9367a1d07eca53b27895ef8
#
_entry.id   f3b5fac5b9367a1d07eca53b27895ef8
#
_cell.length_a   1.000
_cell.length_b   1.000
_cell.length_c   1.000
_cell.angle_alpha   90.00
_cell.angle_beta   90.00
_cell.angle_gamma   90.00
#
_symmetry.space_group_name_H-M   'P 1'
#
loop_
_entity.id
_entity.type
_entity.pdbx_description
1 polymer ?
#
loop_
_entity_poly.entity_id
_entity_poly.type
_entity_poly.pdbx_seq_one_letter_code
_entity_poly.pdbx_strand_id
1 'polypeptide(L)'
;GWKYMPQDEDSSGDLSVTGWCLMALHTARMAEIDVPDVAFTRASHFMDLVADGSGAHYRYQPSDHESRFTPALTSVGLLGRQWLGWKKDDIAMRQGVKYLLGEKFKPEWAPGKRNIYEWYYTAQVLHNIGGDNWKTWYSDLQSQIVEAQKRRGSRKAPNDIQGSWDPVSPYGAQSEYSREAGRF
;
A
#
# COMPACT_ATOMS: atom_id res chain seq x y z
N GLY A 1 5.27 -10.74 12.52
CA GLY A 1 4.19 -10.12 11.73
C GLY A 1 2.82 -10.63 12.14
N TRP A 2 1.80 -10.05 11.57
CA TRP A 2 0.40 -10.46 11.74
C TRP A 2 -0.11 -11.18 10.49
N LYS A 3 -1.20 -11.96 10.64
CA LYS A 3 -1.90 -12.68 9.56
C LYS A 3 -3.40 -12.51 9.66
N TYR A 4 -4.13 -12.89 8.60
CA TYR A 4 -5.61 -12.86 8.57
C TYR A 4 -6.25 -13.83 9.57
N MET A 5 -5.62 -14.97 9.82
CA MET A 5 -6.15 -15.98 10.73
C MET A 5 -5.17 -16.20 11.88
N PRO A 6 -5.65 -16.45 13.10
CA PRO A 6 -4.82 -16.97 14.19
C PRO A 6 -4.14 -18.25 13.70
N GLN A 7 -2.85 -18.34 13.90
CA GLN A 7 -2.05 -19.43 13.35
C GLN A 7 -1.24 -20.07 14.47
N ASP A 8 -0.87 -21.31 14.23
CA ASP A 8 0.06 -22.03 15.05
C ASP A 8 1.42 -21.33 15.16
N GLU A 9 2.19 -21.68 16.16
CA GLU A 9 3.43 -21.01 16.56
C GLU A 9 4.48 -20.85 15.44
N ASP A 10 4.45 -21.71 14.41
CA ASP A 10 5.39 -21.73 13.29
C ASP A 10 5.02 -20.80 12.12
N SER A 11 3.95 -20.05 12.21
CA SER A 11 3.49 -19.25 11.08
C SER A 11 4.16 -17.88 11.01
N SER A 12 4.92 -17.63 9.94
CA SER A 12 5.40 -16.29 9.60
C SER A 12 4.23 -15.35 9.28
N GLY A 13 4.27 -14.08 9.70
CA GLY A 13 3.29 -13.08 9.31
C GLY A 13 3.29 -12.79 7.80
N ASP A 14 2.35 -11.97 7.33
CA ASP A 14 2.43 -11.34 6.01
C ASP A 14 2.50 -9.81 6.11
N LEU A 15 3.11 -9.19 5.10
CA LEU A 15 3.39 -7.76 5.12
C LEU A 15 2.12 -6.93 4.93
N SER A 16 1.12 -7.42 4.20
CA SER A 16 -0.11 -6.66 3.97
C SER A 16 -0.89 -6.46 5.27
N VAL A 17 -1.11 -7.53 6.03
CA VAL A 17 -1.78 -7.47 7.34
C VAL A 17 -0.90 -6.74 8.37
N THR A 18 0.41 -7.00 8.37
CA THR A 18 1.35 -6.31 9.26
C THR A 18 1.33 -4.80 9.02
N GLY A 19 1.24 -4.35 7.77
CA GLY A 19 1.11 -2.94 7.42
C GLY A 19 -0.15 -2.29 8.01
N TRP A 20 -1.30 -2.96 7.93
CA TRP A 20 -2.54 -2.48 8.55
C TRP A 20 -2.45 -2.42 10.08
N CYS A 21 -1.92 -3.46 10.70
CA CYS A 21 -1.74 -3.48 12.15
C CYS A 21 -0.78 -2.37 12.62
N LEU A 22 0.34 -2.19 11.90
CA LEU A 22 1.31 -1.15 12.23
C LEU A 22 0.72 0.26 12.05
N MET A 23 -0.10 0.48 11.02
CA MET A 23 -0.83 1.72 10.83
C MET A 23 -1.78 2.00 12.01
N ALA A 24 -2.53 1.00 12.44
CA ALA A 24 -3.44 1.12 13.58
C ALA A 24 -2.68 1.46 14.87
N LEU A 25 -1.56 0.78 15.14
CA LEU A 25 -0.71 1.04 16.30
C LEU A 25 -0.08 2.44 16.25
N HIS A 26 0.39 2.86 15.09
CA HIS A 26 0.93 4.20 14.90
C HIS A 26 -0.14 5.28 15.12
N THR A 27 -1.34 5.09 14.57
CA THR A 27 -2.48 5.99 14.77
C THR A 27 -2.90 6.05 16.24
N ALA A 28 -2.93 4.91 16.93
CA ALA A 28 -3.20 4.86 18.37
C ALA A 28 -2.20 5.69 19.16
N ARG A 29 -0.90 5.59 18.84
CA ARG A 29 0.15 6.40 19.47
C ARG A 29 -0.02 7.89 19.17
N MET A 30 -0.41 8.27 17.95
CA MET A 30 -0.73 9.66 17.62
C MET A 30 -1.93 10.21 18.40
N ALA A 31 -2.87 9.34 18.77
CA ALA A 31 -4.01 9.65 19.62
C ALA A 31 -3.69 9.55 21.13
N GLU A 32 -2.40 9.50 21.50
CA GLU A 32 -1.93 9.39 22.88
C GLU A 32 -2.43 8.14 23.63
N ILE A 33 -2.83 7.10 22.90
CA ILE A 33 -3.15 5.79 23.46
C ILE A 33 -1.82 5.05 23.70
N ASP A 34 -1.67 4.50 24.90
CA ASP A 34 -0.47 3.75 25.27
C ASP A 34 -0.34 2.48 24.43
N VAL A 35 0.75 2.40 23.66
CA VAL A 35 1.08 1.24 22.82
C VAL A 35 2.48 0.77 23.20
N PRO A 36 2.63 -0.47 23.66
CA PRO A 36 3.93 -0.99 24.07
C PRO A 36 4.97 -0.95 22.96
N ASP A 37 6.16 -0.45 23.23
CA ASP A 37 7.27 -0.35 22.26
C ASP A 37 7.66 -1.70 21.65
N VAL A 38 7.46 -2.80 22.39
CA VAL A 38 7.71 -4.15 21.90
C VAL A 38 6.90 -4.50 20.65
N ALA A 39 5.71 -3.92 20.48
CA ALA A 39 4.90 -4.15 19.28
C ALA A 39 5.58 -3.57 18.03
N PHE A 40 6.14 -2.36 18.14
CA PHE A 40 6.89 -1.71 17.06
C PHE A 40 8.22 -2.41 16.78
N THR A 41 8.93 -2.81 17.82
CA THR A 41 10.20 -3.56 17.69
C THR A 41 9.97 -4.88 16.96
N ARG A 42 8.95 -5.66 17.31
CA ARG A 42 8.59 -6.91 16.63
C ARG A 42 8.13 -6.70 15.20
N ALA A 43 7.38 -5.62 14.93
CA ALA A 43 7.01 -5.25 13.57
C ALA A 43 8.24 -4.91 12.72
N SER A 44 9.17 -4.10 13.25
CA SER A 44 10.43 -3.79 12.58
C SER A 44 11.24 -5.05 12.24
N HIS A 45 11.39 -5.95 13.19
CA HIS A 45 12.09 -7.21 12.95
C HIS A 45 11.42 -8.06 11.86
N PHE A 46 10.09 -8.15 11.88
CA PHE A 46 9.38 -8.85 10.79
C PHE A 46 9.64 -8.18 9.43
N MET A 47 9.64 -6.85 9.39
CA MET A 47 9.92 -6.12 8.15
C MET A 47 11.34 -6.34 7.63
N ASP A 48 12.32 -6.60 8.51
CA ASP A 48 13.67 -6.99 8.10
C ASP A 48 13.67 -8.37 7.40
N LEU A 49 12.84 -9.31 7.84
CA LEU A 49 12.72 -10.64 7.25
C LEU A 49 12.09 -10.64 5.84
N VAL A 50 11.22 -9.68 5.55
CA VAL A 50 10.54 -9.55 4.25
C VAL A 50 11.18 -8.51 3.32
N ALA A 51 12.21 -7.81 3.79
CA ALA A 51 12.99 -6.88 2.98
C ALA A 51 14.02 -7.61 2.11
N ASP A 52 14.46 -6.95 1.04
CA ASP A 52 15.71 -7.35 0.37
C ASP A 52 16.94 -6.97 1.20
N GLY A 53 18.12 -7.40 0.76
CA GLY A 53 19.36 -7.11 1.47
C GLY A 53 19.72 -5.62 1.60
N SER A 54 19.09 -4.76 0.81
CA SER A 54 19.25 -3.30 0.89
C SER A 54 18.22 -2.64 1.82
N GLY A 55 17.13 -3.33 2.16
CA GLY A 55 15.98 -2.78 2.88
C GLY A 55 15.08 -1.86 2.02
N ALA A 56 15.31 -1.80 0.71
CA ALA A 56 14.61 -0.90 -0.19
C ALA A 56 13.36 -1.51 -0.82
N HIS A 57 13.28 -2.84 -0.94
CA HIS A 57 12.19 -3.56 -1.57
C HIS A 57 11.63 -4.63 -0.64
N TYR A 58 10.32 -4.92 -0.78
CA TYR A 58 9.61 -5.79 0.15
C TYR A 58 8.80 -6.85 -0.57
N ARG A 59 8.73 -8.05 0.04
CA ARG A 59 7.94 -9.20 -0.40
C ARG A 59 6.83 -9.51 0.60
N TYR A 60 5.93 -10.43 0.23
CA TYR A 60 4.74 -10.73 1.03
C TYR A 60 5.08 -11.46 2.34
N GLN A 61 5.88 -12.51 2.25
CA GLN A 61 6.25 -13.37 3.40
C GLN A 61 7.75 -13.71 3.38
N PRO A 62 8.36 -14.04 4.54
CA PRO A 62 9.76 -14.44 4.60
C PRO A 62 10.07 -15.71 3.80
N SER A 63 9.13 -16.67 3.76
CA SER A 63 9.26 -17.94 3.05
C SER A 63 9.10 -17.81 1.53
N ASP A 64 8.64 -16.68 1.03
CA ASP A 64 8.44 -16.43 -0.39
C ASP A 64 9.76 -16.16 -1.11
N HIS A 65 10.62 -17.16 -1.21
CA HIS A 65 11.91 -17.04 -1.90
C HIS A 65 11.76 -16.79 -3.42
N GLU A 66 10.64 -17.19 -4.00
CA GLU A 66 10.32 -17.00 -5.42
C GLU A 66 9.45 -15.77 -5.67
N SER A 67 8.84 -15.18 -4.65
CA SER A 67 7.99 -14.01 -4.83
C SER A 67 8.82 -12.79 -5.16
N ARG A 68 8.48 -12.15 -6.25
CA ARG A 68 9.09 -10.90 -6.66
C ARG A 68 8.72 -9.79 -5.68
N PHE A 69 9.67 -8.92 -5.37
CA PHE A 69 9.38 -7.64 -4.76
C PHE A 69 8.41 -6.87 -5.65
N THR A 70 7.32 -6.37 -5.07
CA THR A 70 6.30 -5.64 -5.82
C THR A 70 6.23 -4.19 -5.36
N PRO A 71 5.77 -3.25 -6.22
CA PRO A 71 5.57 -1.87 -5.80
C PRO A 71 4.58 -1.77 -4.64
N ALA A 72 3.50 -2.55 -4.67
CA ALA A 72 2.49 -2.58 -3.62
C ALA A 72 3.09 -2.94 -2.26
N LEU A 73 3.84 -4.03 -2.16
CA LEU A 73 4.46 -4.47 -0.91
C LEU A 73 5.62 -3.57 -0.52
N THR A 74 6.36 -3.05 -1.48
CA THR A 74 7.42 -2.07 -1.23
C THR A 74 6.85 -0.78 -0.64
N SER A 75 5.73 -0.27 -1.14
CA SER A 75 5.10 0.92 -0.56
C SER A 75 4.58 0.66 0.86
N VAL A 76 3.99 -0.50 1.14
CA VAL A 76 3.64 -0.91 2.52
C VAL A 76 4.86 -0.93 3.42
N GLY A 77 5.94 -1.56 2.97
CA GLY A 77 7.18 -1.66 3.74
C GLY A 77 7.80 -0.30 4.03
N LEU A 78 7.95 0.55 3.02
CA LEU A 78 8.53 1.89 3.19
C LEU A 78 7.67 2.78 4.09
N LEU A 79 6.35 2.74 3.95
CA LEU A 79 5.46 3.50 4.84
C LEU A 79 5.57 3.02 6.29
N GLY A 80 5.60 1.70 6.50
CA GLY A 80 5.86 1.14 7.83
C GLY A 80 7.21 1.61 8.40
N ARG A 81 8.26 1.67 7.60
CA ARG A 81 9.57 2.19 8.02
C ARG A 81 9.53 3.66 8.38
N GLN A 82 8.75 4.48 7.67
CA GLN A 82 8.55 5.89 8.04
C GLN A 82 7.89 6.00 9.43
N TRP A 83 6.88 5.18 9.73
CA TRP A 83 6.27 5.12 11.06
C TRP A 83 7.22 4.64 12.15
N LEU A 84 8.20 3.81 11.78
CA LEU A 84 9.28 3.33 12.66
C LEU A 84 10.48 4.30 12.76
N GLY A 85 10.38 5.47 12.14
CA GLY A 85 11.34 6.56 12.29
C GLY A 85 12.36 6.72 11.17
N TRP A 86 12.28 5.93 10.08
CA TRP A 86 13.15 6.15 8.93
C TRP A 86 12.92 7.52 8.31
N LYS A 87 14.01 8.14 7.89
CA LYS A 87 14.02 9.49 7.33
C LYS A 87 14.07 9.43 5.80
N LYS A 88 13.61 10.51 5.18
CA LYS A 88 13.64 10.65 3.71
C LYS A 88 15.04 10.51 3.10
N ASP A 89 16.08 10.80 3.87
CA ASP A 89 17.47 10.77 3.42
C ASP A 89 18.16 9.41 3.63
N ASP A 90 17.49 8.45 4.28
CA ASP A 90 18.01 7.10 4.44
C ASP A 90 18.20 6.45 3.05
N ILE A 91 19.33 5.79 2.86
CA ILE A 91 19.71 5.21 1.57
C ILE A 91 18.64 4.24 1.04
N ALA A 92 18.19 3.33 1.88
CA ALA A 92 17.16 2.37 1.51
C ALA A 92 15.82 3.05 1.18
N MET A 93 15.42 4.09 1.95
CA MET A 93 14.23 4.88 1.67
C MET A 93 14.31 5.53 0.29
N ARG A 94 15.43 6.16 -0.04
CA ARG A 94 15.62 6.81 -1.36
C ARG A 94 15.59 5.80 -2.51
N GLN A 95 16.21 4.62 -2.32
CA GLN A 95 16.21 3.56 -3.32
C GLN A 95 14.81 3.00 -3.56
N GLY A 96 14.07 2.73 -2.49
CA GLY A 96 12.70 2.27 -2.58
C GLY A 96 11.76 3.29 -3.21
N VAL A 97 11.88 4.57 -2.87
CA VAL A 97 11.12 5.66 -3.51
C VAL A 97 11.45 5.75 -5.01
N LYS A 98 12.74 5.65 -5.38
CA LYS A 98 13.15 5.61 -6.80
C LYS A 98 12.52 4.42 -7.54
N TYR A 99 12.42 3.27 -6.89
CA TYR A 99 11.75 2.10 -7.46
C TYR A 99 10.25 2.37 -7.69
N LEU A 100 9.54 2.93 -6.70
CA LEU A 100 8.11 3.25 -6.80
C LEU A 100 7.82 4.29 -7.90
N LEU A 101 8.75 5.19 -8.17
CA LEU A 101 8.66 6.22 -9.21
C LEU A 101 9.06 5.71 -10.61
N GLY A 102 9.38 4.42 -10.75
CA GLY A 102 9.76 3.85 -12.04
C GLY A 102 8.63 3.97 -13.07
N GLU A 103 8.97 4.26 -14.33
CA GLU A 103 8.02 4.49 -15.43
C GLU A 103 6.95 3.40 -15.56
N LYS A 104 7.32 2.13 -15.34
CA LYS A 104 6.42 0.96 -15.41
C LYS A 104 5.40 0.90 -14.27
N PHE A 105 5.53 1.73 -13.24
CA PHE A 105 4.65 1.79 -12.07
C PHE A 105 3.87 3.10 -12.00
N LYS A 106 3.90 3.90 -13.05
CA LYS A 106 3.06 5.09 -13.12
C LYS A 106 1.59 4.70 -12.98
N PRO A 107 0.81 5.44 -12.20
CA PRO A 107 -0.63 5.22 -12.12
C PRO A 107 -1.27 5.25 -13.51
N GLU A 108 -2.08 4.25 -13.81
CA GLU A 108 -2.85 4.19 -15.05
C GLU A 108 -4.25 3.66 -14.77
N TRP A 109 -5.28 4.49 -14.98
CA TRP A 109 -6.67 4.11 -14.80
C TRP A 109 -7.18 3.32 -16.01
N ALA A 110 -6.64 2.13 -16.19
CA ALA A 110 -7.02 1.23 -17.26
C ALA A 110 -7.34 -0.18 -16.73
N PRO A 111 -8.19 -0.96 -17.39
CA PRO A 111 -8.46 -2.35 -17.01
C PRO A 111 -7.16 -3.16 -16.88
N GLY A 112 -7.01 -3.88 -15.77
CA GLY A 112 -5.81 -4.69 -15.48
C GLY A 112 -4.57 -3.91 -15.02
N LYS A 113 -4.60 -2.57 -15.02
CA LYS A 113 -3.47 -1.73 -14.58
C LYS A 113 -3.76 -0.97 -13.28
N ARG A 114 -5.04 -0.82 -12.94
CA ARG A 114 -5.44 -0.14 -11.69
C ARG A 114 -5.02 -0.95 -10.48
N ASN A 115 -4.25 -0.35 -9.60
CA ASN A 115 -3.87 -0.94 -8.32
C ASN A 115 -4.10 0.07 -7.19
N ILE A 116 -5.35 0.20 -6.76
CA ILE A 116 -5.75 1.16 -5.72
C ILE A 116 -5.00 0.89 -4.40
N TYR A 117 -4.76 -0.38 -4.07
CA TYR A 117 -4.00 -0.75 -2.89
C TYR A 117 -2.57 -0.19 -2.95
N GLU A 118 -1.88 -0.37 -4.07
CA GLU A 118 -0.54 0.18 -4.30
C GLU A 118 -0.55 1.71 -4.24
N TRP A 119 -1.49 2.35 -4.94
CA TRP A 119 -1.57 3.80 -5.00
C TRP A 119 -1.87 4.42 -3.65
N TYR A 120 -2.70 3.77 -2.82
CA TYR A 120 -3.00 4.21 -1.47
C TYR A 120 -1.74 4.31 -0.60
N TYR A 121 -0.91 3.26 -0.60
CA TYR A 121 0.33 3.25 0.17
C TYR A 121 1.41 4.14 -0.44
N THR A 122 1.58 4.09 -1.76
CA THR A 122 2.55 4.92 -2.48
C THR A 122 2.27 6.41 -2.28
N ALA A 123 1.01 6.83 -2.32
CA ALA A 123 0.61 8.21 -2.05
C ALA A 123 1.10 8.68 -0.69
N GLN A 124 0.93 7.88 0.36
CA GLN A 124 1.37 8.23 1.70
C GLN A 124 2.89 8.31 1.81
N VAL A 125 3.60 7.32 1.25
CA VAL A 125 5.07 7.33 1.22
C VAL A 125 5.58 8.61 0.55
N LEU A 126 5.10 8.91 -0.65
CA LEU A 126 5.56 10.07 -1.43
C LEU A 126 5.12 11.39 -0.80
N HIS A 127 3.93 11.46 -0.19
CA HIS A 127 3.49 12.63 0.56
C HIS A 127 4.44 12.95 1.71
N ASN A 128 4.84 11.94 2.49
CA ASN A 128 5.77 12.10 3.61
C ASN A 128 7.19 12.51 3.15
N ILE A 129 7.61 12.06 1.96
CA ILE A 129 8.87 12.50 1.34
C ILE A 129 8.76 13.94 0.86
N GLY A 130 7.63 14.31 0.27
CA GLY A 130 7.38 15.63 -0.29
C GLY A 130 8.14 15.92 -1.59
N GLY A 131 8.26 17.20 -1.91
CA GLY A 131 9.01 17.67 -3.08
C GLY A 131 8.28 17.48 -4.41
N ASP A 132 9.01 17.65 -5.52
CA ASP A 132 8.42 17.67 -6.87
C ASP A 132 7.98 16.28 -7.33
N ASN A 133 8.66 15.23 -6.88
CA ASN A 133 8.25 13.85 -7.15
C ASN A 133 6.83 13.56 -6.64
N TRP A 134 6.52 13.99 -5.42
CA TRP A 134 5.17 13.91 -4.87
C TRP A 134 4.16 14.69 -5.69
N LYS A 135 4.47 15.95 -5.99
CA LYS A 135 3.56 16.84 -6.73
C LYS A 135 3.20 16.27 -8.12
N THR A 136 4.22 15.82 -8.86
CA THR A 136 4.02 15.25 -10.19
C THR A 136 3.22 13.96 -10.13
N TRP A 137 3.63 13.01 -9.30
CA TRP A 137 2.96 11.72 -9.16
C TRP A 137 1.50 11.86 -8.71
N TYR A 138 1.26 12.74 -7.71
CA TYR A 138 -0.09 12.99 -7.20
C TYR A 138 -0.98 13.69 -8.22
N SER A 139 -0.46 14.66 -8.96
CA SER A 139 -1.22 15.35 -10.02
C SER A 139 -1.68 14.38 -11.10
N ASP A 140 -0.80 13.47 -11.52
CA ASP A 140 -1.14 12.43 -12.50
C ASP A 140 -2.23 11.49 -11.98
N LEU A 141 -2.08 10.99 -10.76
CA LEU A 141 -3.07 10.11 -10.12
C LEU A 141 -4.41 10.83 -9.89
N GLN A 142 -4.39 12.05 -9.34
CA GLN A 142 -5.57 12.83 -9.05
C GLN A 142 -6.39 13.08 -10.32
N SER A 143 -5.75 13.48 -11.40
CA SER A 143 -6.40 13.73 -12.68
C SER A 143 -7.17 12.50 -13.17
N GLN A 144 -6.53 11.34 -13.15
CA GLN A 144 -7.13 10.08 -13.60
C GLN A 144 -8.28 9.61 -12.69
N ILE A 145 -8.13 9.72 -11.36
CA ILE A 145 -9.18 9.33 -10.41
C ILE A 145 -10.41 10.23 -10.56
N VAL A 146 -10.22 11.56 -10.65
CA VAL A 146 -11.31 12.53 -10.80
C VAL A 146 -12.01 12.34 -12.14
N GLU A 147 -11.27 12.08 -13.21
CA GLU A 147 -11.85 11.85 -14.54
C GLU A 147 -12.63 10.53 -14.61
N ALA A 148 -12.15 9.50 -13.93
CA ALA A 148 -12.80 8.18 -13.88
C ALA A 148 -14.00 8.11 -12.94
N GLN A 149 -14.24 9.13 -12.12
CA GLN A 149 -15.36 9.15 -11.18
C GLN A 149 -16.70 9.21 -11.92
N LYS A 150 -17.64 8.36 -11.54
CA LYS A 150 -18.98 8.34 -12.12
C LYS A 150 -19.74 9.63 -11.79
N ARG A 151 -20.14 10.35 -12.83
CA ARG A 151 -20.92 11.61 -12.74
C ARG A 151 -22.38 11.38 -13.10
N ARG A 152 -23.26 12.24 -12.60
CA ARG A 152 -24.71 12.22 -12.87
C ARG A 152 -24.98 12.22 -14.37
N GLY A 153 -25.78 11.27 -14.86
CA GLY A 153 -26.25 11.27 -16.26
C GLY A 153 -25.93 10.00 -17.07
N SER A 154 -25.27 9.01 -16.50
CA SER A 154 -25.13 7.72 -17.16
C SER A 154 -26.45 6.94 -17.10
N ARG A 155 -27.24 6.96 -18.18
CA ARG A 155 -28.51 6.20 -18.32
C ARG A 155 -28.33 4.67 -18.32
N LYS A 156 -27.10 4.18 -18.31
CA LYS A 156 -26.81 2.75 -18.53
C LYS A 156 -26.71 1.90 -17.27
N ALA A 157 -26.76 2.49 -16.09
CA ALA A 157 -26.73 1.73 -14.85
C ALA A 157 -27.56 2.44 -13.77
N PRO A 158 -28.84 2.06 -13.58
CA PRO A 158 -29.72 2.65 -12.56
C PRO A 158 -29.23 2.50 -11.13
N ASN A 159 -28.25 1.60 -10.89
CA ASN A 159 -27.63 1.35 -9.58
C ASN A 159 -26.27 2.03 -9.42
N ASP A 160 -25.84 2.86 -10.35
CA ASP A 160 -24.57 3.59 -10.21
C ASP A 160 -24.74 4.73 -9.20
N ILE A 161 -24.07 4.59 -8.08
CA ILE A 161 -23.98 5.65 -7.07
C ILE A 161 -23.09 6.77 -7.65
N GLN A 162 -23.66 7.97 -7.77
CA GLN A 162 -22.91 9.15 -8.15
C GLN A 162 -21.74 9.38 -7.19
N GLY A 163 -20.56 9.67 -7.71
CA GLY A 163 -19.36 9.88 -6.94
C GLY A 163 -18.56 8.60 -6.70
N SER A 164 -19.03 7.44 -7.18
CA SER A 164 -18.32 6.18 -7.08
C SER A 164 -17.35 5.93 -8.24
N TRP A 165 -16.57 4.89 -8.10
CA TRP A 165 -15.70 4.36 -9.14
C TRP A 165 -16.06 2.91 -9.44
N ASP A 166 -15.71 2.47 -10.64
CA ASP A 166 -15.88 1.06 -11.03
C ASP A 166 -14.93 0.17 -10.22
N PRO A 167 -15.43 -0.86 -9.51
CA PRO A 167 -14.65 -1.70 -8.62
C PRO A 167 -13.73 -2.70 -9.33
N VAL A 168 -13.26 -2.43 -10.52
CA VAL A 168 -12.36 -3.34 -11.24
C VAL A 168 -10.98 -3.33 -10.59
N SER A 169 -10.66 -4.38 -9.86
CA SER A 169 -9.35 -4.60 -9.25
C SER A 169 -8.39 -5.31 -10.22
N PRO A 170 -7.07 -5.05 -10.16
CA PRO A 170 -6.07 -5.85 -10.88
C PRO A 170 -6.02 -7.31 -10.40
N TYR A 171 -6.45 -7.59 -9.18
CA TYR A 171 -6.51 -8.94 -8.62
C TYR A 171 -7.76 -9.71 -9.03
N GLY A 172 -8.52 -9.19 -9.97
CA GLY A 172 -9.51 -9.95 -10.69
C GLY A 172 -10.93 -9.48 -10.53
N ALA A 173 -11.49 -9.12 -11.66
CA ALA A 173 -12.92 -9.18 -11.91
C ALA A 173 -13.52 -10.59 -11.68
N GLN A 174 -12.74 -11.54 -11.19
CA GLN A 174 -13.09 -12.95 -11.04
C GLN A 174 -13.46 -13.37 -9.62
N SER A 175 -13.16 -12.60 -8.58
CA SER A 175 -13.65 -12.91 -7.24
C SER A 175 -14.88 -12.07 -6.92
N GLU A 176 -15.91 -12.69 -6.38
CA GLU A 176 -17.10 -12.01 -5.87
C GLU A 176 -16.73 -10.92 -4.84
N TYR A 177 -15.70 -11.16 -4.03
CA TYR A 177 -15.15 -10.22 -3.07
C TYR A 177 -14.67 -8.89 -3.66
N SER A 178 -14.06 -8.90 -4.84
CA SER A 178 -13.58 -7.66 -5.46
C SER A 178 -14.70 -6.81 -6.05
N ARG A 179 -15.86 -7.41 -6.37
CA ARG A 179 -17.04 -6.67 -6.84
C ARG A 179 -17.77 -5.95 -5.71
N GLU A 180 -17.75 -6.52 -4.51
CA GLU A 180 -18.41 -5.94 -3.35
C GLU A 180 -17.53 -4.95 -2.60
N ALA A 181 -16.24 -5.25 -2.45
CA ALA A 181 -15.27 -4.39 -1.76
C ALA A 181 -14.95 -3.07 -2.52
N GLY A 182 -15.24 -2.98 -3.81
CA GLY A 182 -14.97 -1.78 -4.59
C GLY A 182 -16.14 -0.79 -4.70
N ARG A 183 -17.22 -0.99 -3.96
CA ARG A 183 -18.42 -0.14 -3.97
C ARG A 183 -18.53 0.78 -2.74
N PHE A 184 -17.42 1.33 -2.28
CA PHE A 184 -17.43 2.32 -1.21
C PHE A 184 -17.51 3.73 -1.74
#